data_1db1fed88b2743b0b36e1a002944f552
#
_entry.id   1db1fed88b2743b0b36e1a002944f552
#
_cell.length_a   1.000
_cell.length_b   1.000
_cell.length_c   1.000
_cell.angle_alpha   90.00
_cell.angle_beta   90.00
_cell.angle_gamma   90.00
#
_symmetry.space_group_name_H-M   'P 1'
#
loop_
_entity.id
_entity.type
_entity.pdbx_description
1 polymer ?
#
loop_
_entity_poly.entity_id
_entity_poly.type
_entity_poly.pdbx_seq_one_letter_code
_entity_poly.pdbx_strand_id
1 'polypeptide(L)'
;MFSIIEADSIQHMKNMQKESIDLIVTSPPYAANKEYENWDSVEQYKQFANQWMESAVPLLKNNGSLLLNVGYTKVGKNETLPLSYLYHEIAYRLGLKMVQEVVWRYYGGMAYKLRYTHRTERILWFSKDPDACTFNLDSVRVKEWQMNGKKLTSPPKRCNPLGKNPTDMWEIKHIRFNNKKENMGHPCQFPETMIERIIQAHSNEGDVVLDPFVGSGTTCVVAERLMRNSIGIEQKSEYVLMAHKRMKQNGFYEEE
;
A
#
# COMPACT_ATOMS: atom_id res chain seq x y z
N MET A 1 1.09 3.47 -19.01
CA MET A 1 0.05 2.49 -19.47
C MET A 1 -0.51 1.79 -18.26
N PHE A 2 -1.84 1.70 -18.12
CA PHE A 2 -2.47 1.01 -16.99
C PHE A 2 -3.37 -0.14 -17.47
N SER A 3 -3.60 -1.11 -16.57
CA SER A 3 -4.54 -2.21 -16.76
C SER A 3 -5.29 -2.45 -15.45
N ILE A 4 -6.62 -2.47 -15.50
CA ILE A 4 -7.48 -2.88 -14.38
C ILE A 4 -8.19 -4.16 -14.83
N ILE A 5 -7.97 -5.24 -14.08
CA ILE A 5 -8.34 -6.59 -14.47
C ILE A 5 -9.35 -7.13 -13.48
N GLU A 6 -10.54 -7.53 -13.97
CA GLU A 6 -11.52 -8.25 -13.20
C GLU A 6 -11.13 -9.73 -13.13
N ALA A 7 -10.56 -10.15 -12.01
CA ALA A 7 -10.11 -11.54 -11.81
C ALA A 7 -9.88 -11.87 -10.33
N ASP A 8 -9.83 -13.16 -10.04
CA ASP A 8 -9.19 -13.66 -8.83
C ASP A 8 -7.69 -13.37 -8.89
N SER A 9 -7.17 -12.61 -7.94
CA SER A 9 -5.78 -12.14 -7.92
C SER A 9 -4.78 -13.28 -7.93
N ILE A 10 -5.04 -14.33 -7.16
CA ILE A 10 -4.14 -15.49 -7.01
C ILE A 10 -4.02 -16.21 -8.35
N GLN A 11 -5.16 -16.49 -8.99
CA GLN A 11 -5.17 -17.21 -10.27
C GLN A 11 -4.56 -16.38 -11.39
N HIS A 12 -4.84 -15.07 -11.40
CA HIS A 12 -4.28 -14.18 -12.42
C HIS A 12 -2.76 -14.07 -12.29
N MET A 13 -2.25 -13.80 -11.08
CA MET A 13 -0.82 -13.67 -10.80
C MET A 13 0.00 -14.91 -11.15
N LYS A 14 -0.56 -16.12 -10.99
CA LYS A 14 0.12 -17.37 -11.40
C LYS A 14 0.46 -17.44 -12.88
N ASN A 15 -0.29 -16.73 -13.73
CA ASN A 15 -0.10 -16.70 -15.18
C ASN A 15 0.71 -15.48 -15.65
N MET A 16 1.10 -14.58 -14.76
CA MET A 16 1.92 -13.42 -15.10
C MET A 16 3.39 -13.80 -15.27
N GLN A 17 4.11 -12.99 -16.03
CA GLN A 17 5.55 -13.17 -16.22
C GLN A 17 6.31 -12.95 -14.91
N LYS A 18 7.16 -13.89 -14.55
CA LYS A 18 8.06 -13.75 -13.39
C LYS A 18 9.05 -12.61 -13.61
N GLU A 19 9.49 -11.99 -12.52
CA GLU A 19 10.50 -10.91 -12.50
C GLU A 19 10.17 -9.75 -13.46
N SER A 20 8.88 -9.43 -13.57
CA SER A 20 8.37 -8.33 -14.43
C SER A 20 7.91 -7.11 -13.64
N ILE A 21 7.75 -7.21 -12.33
CA ILE A 21 7.19 -6.15 -11.47
C ILE A 21 8.30 -5.48 -10.66
N ASP A 22 8.35 -4.16 -10.72
CA ASP A 22 9.31 -3.34 -9.97
C ASP A 22 8.82 -3.05 -8.55
N LEU A 23 7.52 -2.81 -8.38
CA LEU A 23 6.90 -2.48 -7.11
C LEU A 23 5.55 -3.17 -6.96
N ILE A 24 5.37 -3.91 -5.86
CA ILE A 24 4.05 -4.32 -5.41
C ILE A 24 3.68 -3.42 -4.24
N VAL A 25 2.54 -2.73 -4.31
CA VAL A 25 1.99 -1.95 -3.21
C VAL A 25 0.53 -2.29 -3.03
N THR A 26 0.14 -2.75 -1.84
CA THR A 26 -1.21 -3.25 -1.62
C THR A 26 -1.62 -3.30 -0.15
N SER A 27 -2.91 -3.44 0.07
CA SER A 27 -3.53 -3.81 1.35
C SER A 27 -4.48 -4.99 1.10
N PRO A 28 -4.07 -6.21 1.42
CA PRO A 28 -4.94 -7.36 1.25
C PRO A 28 -6.16 -7.28 2.18
N PRO A 29 -7.21 -8.06 1.96
CA PRO A 29 -8.29 -8.23 2.94
C PRO A 29 -7.76 -8.60 4.33
N TYR A 30 -8.34 -8.04 5.42
CA TYR A 30 -7.80 -8.19 6.79
C TYR A 30 -8.51 -9.23 7.64
N ALA A 31 -9.52 -9.92 7.13
CA ALA A 31 -10.43 -10.75 7.91
C ALA A 31 -11.10 -9.94 9.06
N ALA A 32 -11.52 -8.71 8.78
CA ALA A 32 -12.12 -7.80 9.73
C ALA A 32 -13.66 -7.86 9.76
N ASN A 33 -14.25 -8.95 9.24
CA ASN A 33 -15.70 -9.16 9.07
C ASN A 33 -16.36 -8.07 8.20
N LYS A 34 -15.73 -7.67 7.13
CA LYS A 34 -16.34 -6.78 6.13
C LYS A 34 -17.14 -7.63 5.12
N GLU A 35 -18.09 -7.00 4.43
CA GLU A 35 -19.01 -7.68 3.48
C GLU A 35 -18.32 -8.49 2.39
N TYR A 36 -17.05 -8.19 2.10
CA TYR A 36 -16.23 -8.91 1.12
C TYR A 36 -15.29 -9.94 1.75
N GLU A 37 -15.32 -10.14 3.06
CA GLU A 37 -14.44 -11.04 3.79
C GLU A 37 -15.24 -12.17 4.41
N ASN A 38 -15.15 -13.38 3.84
CA ASN A 38 -15.78 -14.60 4.35
C ASN A 38 -14.72 -15.58 4.85
N TRP A 39 -14.16 -15.30 6.02
CA TRP A 39 -13.20 -16.18 6.66
C TRP A 39 -13.86 -16.86 7.87
N ASP A 40 -14.02 -18.18 7.82
CA ASP A 40 -14.59 -18.95 8.93
C ASP A 40 -13.59 -19.15 10.06
N SER A 41 -12.30 -18.99 9.79
CA SER A 41 -11.23 -19.16 10.76
C SER A 41 -9.98 -18.37 10.43
N VAL A 42 -9.12 -18.15 11.44
CA VAL A 42 -7.78 -17.58 11.27
C VAL A 42 -6.91 -18.44 10.35
N GLU A 43 -7.09 -19.75 10.39
CA GLU A 43 -6.32 -20.68 9.54
C GLU A 43 -6.67 -20.53 8.06
N GLN A 44 -7.93 -20.31 7.71
CA GLN A 44 -8.31 -19.99 6.33
C GLN A 44 -7.68 -18.68 5.87
N TYR A 45 -7.66 -17.66 6.73
CA TYR A 45 -6.99 -16.40 6.41
C TYR A 45 -5.48 -16.59 6.19
N LYS A 46 -4.81 -17.39 7.04
CA LYS A 46 -3.40 -17.72 6.85
C LYS A 46 -3.14 -18.43 5.52
N GLN A 47 -4.02 -19.38 5.14
CA GLN A 47 -3.92 -20.05 3.84
C GLN A 47 -4.03 -19.07 2.68
N PHE A 48 -5.00 -18.17 2.72
CA PHE A 48 -5.13 -17.10 1.73
C PHE A 48 -3.88 -16.21 1.68
N ALA A 49 -3.38 -15.77 2.85
CA ALA A 49 -2.18 -14.94 2.93
C ALA A 49 -0.97 -15.63 2.31
N ASN A 50 -0.79 -16.92 2.55
CA ASN A 50 0.25 -17.74 1.92
C ASN A 50 0.08 -17.80 0.40
N GLN A 51 -1.11 -18.15 -0.08
CA GLN A 51 -1.38 -18.38 -1.50
C GLN A 51 -1.16 -17.12 -2.34
N TRP A 52 -1.64 -15.97 -1.89
CA TRP A 52 -1.45 -14.75 -2.66
C TRP A 52 0.02 -14.28 -2.64
N MET A 53 0.71 -14.40 -1.49
CA MET A 53 2.13 -14.07 -1.40
C MET A 53 2.99 -15.00 -2.27
N GLU A 54 2.70 -16.31 -2.27
CA GLU A 54 3.35 -17.30 -3.14
C GLU A 54 3.16 -16.99 -4.64
N SER A 55 2.03 -16.38 -4.99
CA SER A 55 1.75 -15.97 -6.37
C SER A 55 2.40 -14.63 -6.73
N ALA A 56 2.51 -13.70 -5.78
CA ALA A 56 3.02 -12.34 -6.01
C ALA A 56 4.54 -12.25 -5.96
N VAL A 57 5.20 -12.92 -5.00
CA VAL A 57 6.65 -12.78 -4.78
C VAL A 57 7.49 -13.17 -6.00
N PRO A 58 7.17 -14.23 -6.76
CA PRO A 58 7.92 -14.55 -7.97
C PRO A 58 7.86 -13.50 -9.08
N LEU A 59 6.85 -12.63 -9.07
CA LEU A 59 6.67 -11.56 -10.05
C LEU A 59 7.65 -10.39 -9.82
N LEU A 60 8.10 -10.19 -8.57
CA LEU A 60 9.06 -9.13 -8.25
C LEU A 60 10.40 -9.38 -8.92
N LYS A 61 10.95 -8.32 -9.52
CA LYS A 61 12.36 -8.25 -9.93
C LYS A 61 13.28 -8.35 -8.71
N ASN A 62 14.57 -8.65 -8.92
CA ASN A 62 15.53 -8.77 -7.82
C ASN A 62 15.70 -7.46 -7.03
N ASN A 63 15.66 -6.31 -7.71
CA ASN A 63 15.70 -4.98 -7.11
C ASN A 63 14.31 -4.44 -6.77
N GLY A 64 13.25 -5.22 -6.95
CA GLY A 64 11.87 -4.83 -6.67
C GLY A 64 11.54 -4.83 -5.18
N SER A 65 10.49 -4.11 -4.84
CA SER A 65 10.00 -3.97 -3.47
C SER A 65 8.53 -4.37 -3.32
N LEU A 66 8.19 -4.97 -2.18
CA LEU A 66 6.82 -5.17 -1.73
C LEU A 66 6.52 -4.24 -0.56
N LEU A 67 5.59 -3.32 -0.72
CA LEU A 67 5.06 -2.43 0.33
C LEU A 67 3.65 -2.91 0.70
N LEU A 68 3.54 -3.51 1.87
CA LEU A 68 2.32 -4.17 2.33
C LEU A 68 1.72 -3.41 3.52
N ASN A 69 0.57 -2.76 3.31
CA ASN A 69 -0.16 -2.14 4.41
C ASN A 69 -1.02 -3.16 5.13
N VAL A 70 -0.86 -3.26 6.44
CA VAL A 70 -1.58 -4.23 7.29
C VAL A 70 -1.97 -3.63 8.63
N GLY A 71 -3.12 -4.09 9.12
CA GLY A 71 -3.65 -3.76 10.44
C GLY A 71 -3.69 -4.98 11.36
N TYR A 72 -4.85 -5.18 11.97
CA TYR A 72 -5.14 -6.24 12.93
C TYR A 72 -6.37 -7.01 12.51
N THR A 73 -6.37 -8.31 12.73
CA THR A 73 -7.59 -9.13 12.65
C THR A 73 -8.04 -9.62 14.01
N LYS A 74 -9.34 -9.92 14.15
CA LYS A 74 -9.89 -10.55 15.35
C LYS A 74 -9.68 -12.05 15.26
N VAL A 75 -9.18 -12.63 16.35
CA VAL A 75 -9.04 -14.09 16.52
C VAL A 75 -9.90 -14.63 17.69
N GLY A 76 -10.55 -13.74 18.43
CA GLY A 76 -11.43 -14.08 19.54
C GLY A 76 -12.24 -12.86 20.00
N LYS A 77 -13.05 -13.01 21.07
CA LYS A 77 -13.93 -11.95 21.58
C LYS A 77 -13.17 -10.65 21.93
N ASN A 78 -12.02 -10.79 22.58
CA ASN A 78 -11.17 -9.68 23.03
C ASN A 78 -9.71 -9.85 22.56
N GLU A 79 -9.46 -10.73 21.61
CA GLU A 79 -8.14 -11.09 21.12
C GLU A 79 -7.97 -10.58 19.68
N THR A 80 -6.78 -10.08 19.38
CA THR A 80 -6.42 -9.60 18.04
C THR A 80 -5.04 -10.10 17.66
N LEU A 81 -4.87 -10.46 16.40
CA LEU A 81 -3.59 -10.81 15.78
C LEU A 81 -3.08 -9.63 14.95
N PRO A 82 -1.87 -9.10 15.23
CA PRO A 82 -1.21 -8.17 14.32
C PRO A 82 -0.86 -8.90 13.02
N LEU A 83 -1.40 -8.42 11.89
CA LEU A 83 -1.12 -9.05 10.59
C LEU A 83 0.34 -8.87 10.16
N SER A 84 1.03 -7.85 10.66
CA SER A 84 2.46 -7.67 10.44
C SER A 84 3.27 -8.90 10.85
N TYR A 85 2.91 -9.53 11.97
CA TYR A 85 3.57 -10.74 12.44
C TYR A 85 3.42 -11.91 11.45
N LEU A 86 2.19 -12.12 10.95
CA LEU A 86 1.90 -13.18 9.99
C LEU A 86 2.64 -12.96 8.66
N TYR A 87 2.56 -11.75 8.11
CA TYR A 87 3.16 -11.46 6.81
C TYR A 87 4.69 -11.43 6.84
N HIS A 88 5.30 -11.08 7.98
CA HIS A 88 6.73 -11.20 8.15
C HIS A 88 7.21 -12.65 8.02
N GLU A 89 6.53 -13.58 8.69
CA GLU A 89 6.86 -15.01 8.63
C GLU A 89 6.73 -15.56 7.20
N ILE A 90 5.61 -15.24 6.51
CA ILE A 90 5.38 -15.67 5.13
C ILE A 90 6.44 -15.09 4.19
N ALA A 91 6.71 -13.79 4.27
CA ALA A 91 7.67 -13.10 3.43
C ALA A 91 9.07 -13.69 3.56
N TYR A 92 9.52 -13.92 4.80
CA TYR A 92 10.82 -14.52 5.08
C TYR A 92 10.94 -15.94 4.51
N ARG A 93 9.92 -16.78 4.66
CA ARG A 93 9.86 -18.13 4.08
C ARG A 93 9.93 -18.11 2.55
N LEU A 94 9.38 -17.08 1.91
CA LEU A 94 9.42 -16.89 0.45
C LEU A 94 10.70 -16.19 -0.04
N GLY A 95 11.70 -15.98 0.83
CA GLY A 95 12.99 -15.42 0.48
C GLY A 95 13.04 -13.89 0.44
N LEU A 96 11.98 -13.20 0.87
CA LEU A 96 12.02 -11.75 1.05
C LEU A 96 12.70 -11.39 2.37
N LYS A 97 13.40 -10.25 2.36
CA LYS A 97 14.02 -9.66 3.56
C LYS A 97 13.28 -8.38 3.91
N MET A 98 13.01 -8.15 5.19
CA MET A 98 12.44 -6.89 5.65
C MET A 98 13.51 -5.80 5.61
N VAL A 99 13.22 -4.73 4.89
CA VAL A 99 14.05 -3.51 4.88
C VAL A 99 13.64 -2.60 6.03
N GLN A 100 12.35 -2.35 6.18
CA GLN A 100 11.83 -1.49 7.25
C GLN A 100 10.33 -1.73 7.50
N GLU A 101 9.89 -1.47 8.73
CA GLU A 101 8.49 -1.26 9.07
C GLU A 101 8.22 0.23 9.25
N VAL A 102 7.18 0.76 8.58
CA VAL A 102 6.72 2.13 8.71
C VAL A 102 5.39 2.14 9.44
N VAL A 103 5.25 3.03 10.41
CA VAL A 103 4.02 3.24 11.17
C VAL A 103 3.17 4.31 10.50
N TRP A 104 2.05 3.92 9.91
CA TRP A 104 1.05 4.89 9.47
C TRP A 104 0.12 5.23 10.63
N ARG A 105 0.18 6.47 11.09
CA ARG A 105 -0.71 7.03 12.12
C ARG A 105 -1.80 7.86 11.48
N TYR A 106 -3.04 7.63 11.92
CA TYR A 106 -4.20 8.39 11.47
C TYR A 106 -5.10 8.84 12.62
N TYR A 107 -5.99 9.79 12.34
CA TYR A 107 -6.90 10.38 13.32
C TYR A 107 -8.34 9.96 13.03
N GLY A 108 -9.15 9.81 14.09
CA GLY A 108 -10.57 9.45 13.99
C GLY A 108 -10.83 7.96 14.28
N GLY A 109 -12.03 7.48 13.96
CA GLY A 109 -12.48 6.11 14.25
C GLY A 109 -13.13 5.95 15.63
N MET A 110 -13.74 4.79 15.86
CA MET A 110 -14.47 4.49 17.11
C MET A 110 -13.50 4.26 18.28
N ALA A 111 -13.90 4.66 19.48
CA ALA A 111 -13.17 4.38 20.71
C ALA A 111 -13.54 2.98 21.25
N TYR A 112 -12.54 2.26 21.73
CA TYR A 112 -12.76 1.01 22.47
C TYR A 112 -12.96 1.30 23.96
N LYS A 113 -13.81 0.49 24.63
CA LYS A 113 -14.06 0.64 26.07
C LYS A 113 -13.09 -0.17 26.94
N LEU A 114 -12.57 -1.28 26.43
CA LEU A 114 -11.81 -2.26 27.22
C LEU A 114 -10.34 -2.37 26.79
N ARG A 115 -9.88 -1.55 25.85
CA ARG A 115 -8.50 -1.51 25.34
C ARG A 115 -8.21 -0.17 24.68
N TYR A 116 -6.93 0.10 24.42
CA TYR A 116 -6.53 1.27 23.65
C TYR A 116 -7.10 1.25 22.24
N THR A 117 -7.46 2.41 21.74
CA THR A 117 -8.03 2.55 20.41
C THR A 117 -6.92 2.51 19.37
N HIS A 118 -7.04 1.62 18.39
CA HIS A 118 -6.11 1.57 17.26
C HIS A 118 -6.13 2.86 16.47
N ARG A 119 -4.95 3.43 16.23
CA ARG A 119 -4.73 4.65 15.45
C ARG A 119 -3.53 4.49 14.53
N THR A 120 -3.09 3.27 14.33
CA THR A 120 -1.93 2.96 13.50
C THR A 120 -2.18 1.69 12.71
N GLU A 121 -1.65 1.67 11.50
CA GLU A 121 -1.39 0.48 10.70
C GLU A 121 0.09 0.40 10.39
N ARG A 122 0.53 -0.70 9.78
CA ARG A 122 1.92 -0.95 9.45
C ARG A 122 2.07 -1.06 7.95
N ILE A 123 3.06 -0.39 7.40
CA ILE A 123 3.52 -0.59 6.04
C ILE A 123 4.82 -1.37 6.14
N LEU A 124 4.79 -2.62 5.69
CA LEU A 124 5.93 -3.52 5.72
C LEU A 124 6.66 -3.41 4.39
N TRP A 125 7.91 -2.97 4.42
CA TRP A 125 8.75 -2.91 3.25
C TRP A 125 9.66 -4.13 3.18
N PHE A 126 9.42 -4.96 2.19
CA PHE A 126 10.23 -6.13 1.87
C PHE A 126 10.91 -5.98 0.50
N SER A 127 12.06 -6.62 0.35
CA SER A 127 12.75 -6.77 -0.94
C SER A 127 13.43 -8.14 -1.02
N LYS A 128 13.69 -8.63 -2.25
CA LYS A 128 14.56 -9.80 -2.45
C LYS A 128 16.00 -9.48 -2.12
N ASP A 129 16.47 -8.29 -2.51
CA ASP A 129 17.80 -7.76 -2.22
C ASP A 129 17.72 -6.34 -1.64
N PRO A 130 17.83 -6.17 -0.32
CA PRO A 130 17.80 -4.88 0.33
C PRO A 130 18.90 -3.91 -0.12
N ASP A 131 20.05 -4.42 -0.55
CA ASP A 131 21.19 -3.60 -0.98
C ASP A 131 21.03 -3.08 -2.41
N ALA A 132 20.18 -3.73 -3.21
CA ALA A 132 19.92 -3.36 -4.62
C ALA A 132 18.53 -2.75 -4.84
N CYS A 133 17.64 -2.74 -3.84
CA CYS A 133 16.28 -2.25 -4.03
C CYS A 133 16.22 -0.74 -4.28
N THR A 134 15.30 -0.34 -5.14
CA THR A 134 15.10 1.08 -5.48
C THR A 134 14.62 1.88 -4.26
N PHE A 135 15.34 2.96 -3.91
CA PHE A 135 14.91 3.94 -2.93
C PHE A 135 15.33 5.36 -3.31
N ASN A 136 14.41 6.14 -3.86
CA ASN A 136 14.61 7.49 -4.33
C ASN A 136 14.37 8.52 -3.22
N LEU A 137 15.31 8.63 -2.27
CA LEU A 137 15.18 9.50 -1.10
C LEU A 137 14.85 10.95 -1.45
N ASP A 138 15.47 11.52 -2.47
CA ASP A 138 15.30 12.93 -2.81
C ASP A 138 13.89 13.26 -3.30
N SER A 139 13.17 12.29 -3.88
CA SER A 139 11.79 12.43 -4.33
C SER A 139 10.78 12.58 -3.18
N VAL A 140 11.14 12.11 -1.98
CA VAL A 140 10.24 12.05 -0.81
C VAL A 140 10.70 12.88 0.38
N ARG A 141 11.76 13.69 0.21
CA ARG A 141 12.27 14.56 1.28
C ARG A 141 11.21 15.54 1.79
N VAL A 142 11.21 15.75 3.09
CA VAL A 142 10.27 16.66 3.77
C VAL A 142 10.95 18.01 3.97
N LYS A 143 10.40 19.06 3.34
CA LYS A 143 10.87 20.46 3.46
C LYS A 143 10.32 21.15 4.70
N GLU A 144 10.30 20.45 5.83
CA GLU A 144 9.89 21.02 7.11
C GLU A 144 11.09 21.09 8.05
N TRP A 145 11.58 22.29 8.28
CA TRP A 145 12.69 22.53 9.23
C TRP A 145 12.14 23.12 10.52
N GLN A 146 12.63 22.61 11.63
CA GLN A 146 12.31 23.12 12.97
C GLN A 146 13.58 23.23 13.77
N MET A 147 13.71 24.29 14.57
CA MET A 147 14.75 24.47 15.55
C MET A 147 14.14 25.00 16.84
N ASN A 148 14.40 24.32 17.97
CA ASN A 148 13.83 24.66 19.29
C ASN A 148 12.30 24.79 19.26
N GLY A 149 11.61 23.89 18.55
CA GLY A 149 10.15 23.89 18.42
C GLY A 149 9.57 24.96 17.48
N LYS A 150 10.39 25.83 16.89
CA LYS A 150 9.94 26.85 15.94
C LYS A 150 10.14 26.37 14.49
N LYS A 151 9.09 26.53 13.67
CA LYS A 151 9.17 26.27 12.23
C LYS A 151 10.09 27.31 11.56
N LEU A 152 11.00 26.83 10.70
CA LEU A 152 11.90 27.69 9.94
C LEU A 152 11.40 27.83 8.51
N THR A 153 11.64 28.97 7.88
CA THR A 153 11.31 29.26 6.48
C THR A 153 12.39 28.77 5.50
N SER A 154 13.57 28.48 6.00
CA SER A 154 14.72 28.01 5.21
C SER A 154 15.51 26.93 5.97
N PRO A 155 16.27 26.08 5.26
CA PRO A 155 17.08 25.05 5.92
C PRO A 155 18.21 25.69 6.73
N PRO A 156 18.51 25.16 7.95
CA PRO A 156 19.74 25.48 8.65
C PRO A 156 20.97 25.14 7.79
N LYS A 157 22.06 25.88 7.94
CA LYS A 157 23.30 25.73 7.13
C LYS A 157 23.85 24.29 7.03
N ARG A 158 23.54 23.44 8.02
CA ARG A 158 23.98 22.02 8.07
C ARG A 158 22.95 21.04 7.51
N CYS A 159 21.78 21.49 7.06
CA CYS A 159 20.72 20.64 6.56
C CYS A 159 20.76 20.56 5.03
N ASN A 160 20.33 19.40 4.49
CA ASN A 160 20.18 19.26 3.05
C ASN A 160 19.11 20.25 2.54
N PRO A 161 19.40 21.10 1.55
CA PRO A 161 18.45 22.08 1.00
C PRO A 161 17.22 21.40 0.35
N LEU A 162 17.35 20.16 -0.11
CA LEU A 162 16.22 19.38 -0.65
C LEU A 162 15.24 18.92 0.42
N GLY A 163 15.60 19.00 1.70
CA GLY A 163 14.78 18.55 2.82
C GLY A 163 15.43 17.43 3.64
N LYS A 164 14.81 17.10 4.75
CA LYS A 164 15.23 15.97 5.60
C LYS A 164 14.63 14.65 5.10
N ASN A 165 15.28 13.54 5.45
CA ASN A 165 14.72 12.21 5.26
C ASN A 165 13.39 12.09 6.05
N PRO A 166 12.29 11.61 5.46
CA PRO A 166 11.09 11.28 6.20
C PRO A 166 11.41 10.25 7.30
N THR A 167 10.69 10.33 8.41
CA THR A 167 10.77 9.31 9.45
C THR A 167 9.91 8.10 9.08
N ASP A 168 10.07 7.01 9.79
CA ASP A 168 9.26 5.80 9.72
C ASP A 168 7.89 5.93 10.41
N MET A 169 7.56 7.11 10.93
CA MET A 169 6.24 7.44 11.43
C MET A 169 5.56 8.44 10.50
N TRP A 170 4.52 7.98 9.79
CA TRP A 170 3.77 8.80 8.84
C TRP A 170 2.44 9.24 9.42
N GLU A 171 2.25 10.53 9.56
CA GLU A 171 0.98 11.13 9.96
C GLU A 171 0.18 11.52 8.72
N ILE A 172 -0.55 10.58 8.14
CA ILE A 172 -1.37 10.79 6.96
C ILE A 172 -2.84 10.57 7.34
N LYS A 173 -3.68 11.55 7.00
CA LYS A 173 -5.13 11.42 7.26
C LYS A 173 -5.71 10.32 6.38
N HIS A 174 -6.51 9.42 6.97
CA HIS A 174 -7.31 8.50 6.17
C HIS A 174 -8.44 9.25 5.44
N ILE A 175 -8.94 8.65 4.36
CA ILE A 175 -10.02 9.23 3.57
C ILE A 175 -11.29 9.28 4.42
N ARG A 176 -11.87 10.48 4.53
CA ARG A 176 -13.14 10.70 5.24
C ARG A 176 -14.29 10.76 4.25
N PHE A 177 -15.47 10.41 4.70
CA PHE A 177 -16.70 10.44 3.89
C PHE A 177 -16.97 11.82 3.23
N ASN A 178 -16.56 12.91 3.84
CA ASN A 178 -16.73 14.26 3.29
C ASN A 178 -15.63 14.71 2.34
N ASN A 179 -14.59 13.92 2.10
CA ASN A 179 -13.58 14.20 1.08
C ASN A 179 -14.09 13.82 -0.31
N LYS A 180 -14.98 14.63 -0.88
CA LYS A 180 -15.63 14.36 -2.19
C LYS A 180 -14.66 14.30 -3.38
N LYS A 181 -13.45 14.84 -3.24
CA LYS A 181 -12.46 14.85 -4.32
C LYS A 181 -11.76 13.49 -4.48
N GLU A 182 -11.57 12.79 -3.38
CA GLU A 182 -10.77 11.57 -3.35
C GLU A 182 -11.60 10.33 -2.99
N ASN A 183 -12.65 10.51 -2.17
CA ASN A 183 -13.47 9.41 -1.69
C ASN A 183 -14.38 8.86 -2.78
N MET A 184 -14.13 7.61 -3.19
CA MET A 184 -14.92 6.87 -4.15
C MET A 184 -16.04 6.03 -3.51
N GLY A 185 -16.12 5.99 -2.17
CA GLY A 185 -17.08 5.15 -1.44
C GLY A 185 -16.55 3.75 -1.08
N HIS A 186 -15.32 3.43 -1.45
CA HIS A 186 -14.71 2.16 -1.05
C HIS A 186 -14.39 2.16 0.46
N PRO A 187 -14.74 1.10 1.21
CA PRO A 187 -14.63 1.08 2.68
C PRO A 187 -13.20 1.12 3.20
N CYS A 188 -12.20 0.80 2.37
CA CYS A 188 -10.78 0.73 2.72
C CYS A 188 -9.89 1.40 1.68
N GLN A 189 -10.30 2.57 1.22
CA GLN A 189 -9.53 3.31 0.25
C GLN A 189 -8.25 3.90 0.84
N PHE A 190 -7.14 3.71 0.15
CA PHE A 190 -5.87 4.35 0.46
C PHE A 190 -5.90 5.87 0.26
N PRO A 191 -5.25 6.66 1.12
CA PRO A 191 -4.93 8.05 0.81
C PRO A 191 -3.94 8.15 -0.36
N GLU A 192 -4.26 8.97 -1.37
CA GLU A 192 -3.36 9.18 -2.52
C GLU A 192 -1.96 9.64 -2.09
N THR A 193 -1.87 10.53 -1.10
CA THR A 193 -0.60 11.02 -0.57
C THR A 193 0.30 9.95 0.01
N MET A 194 -0.28 8.84 0.52
CA MET A 194 0.49 7.70 1.00
C MET A 194 1.05 6.88 -0.16
N ILE A 195 0.22 6.57 -1.14
CA ILE A 195 0.61 5.81 -2.33
C ILE A 195 1.61 6.61 -3.18
N GLU A 196 1.42 7.92 -3.30
CA GLU A 196 2.36 8.82 -3.98
C GLU A 196 3.76 8.73 -3.36
N ARG A 197 3.86 8.84 -2.03
CA ARG A 197 5.14 8.70 -1.34
C ARG A 197 5.77 7.33 -1.57
N ILE A 198 4.99 6.25 -1.53
CA ILE A 198 5.48 4.90 -1.77
C ILE A 198 6.00 4.77 -3.21
N ILE A 199 5.21 5.13 -4.21
CA ILE A 199 5.58 4.98 -5.62
C ILE A 199 6.81 5.84 -5.96
N GLN A 200 6.86 7.09 -5.50
CA GLN A 200 8.02 7.96 -5.72
C GLN A 200 9.31 7.41 -5.11
N ALA A 201 9.23 6.85 -3.91
CA ALA A 201 10.40 6.31 -3.22
C ALA A 201 10.88 4.99 -3.84
N HIS A 202 9.97 4.11 -4.25
CA HIS A 202 10.29 2.70 -4.52
C HIS A 202 10.19 2.30 -6.00
N SER A 203 10.04 3.26 -6.91
CA SER A 203 10.02 3.03 -8.35
C SER A 203 10.56 4.22 -9.13
N ASN A 204 10.91 3.98 -10.39
CA ASN A 204 11.31 5.00 -11.36
C ASN A 204 10.21 5.19 -12.42
N GLU A 205 10.28 6.26 -13.19
CA GLU A 205 9.40 6.46 -14.36
C GLU A 205 9.55 5.28 -15.33
N GLY A 206 8.42 4.79 -15.85
CA GLY A 206 8.35 3.62 -16.72
C GLY A 206 8.31 2.27 -15.99
N ASP A 207 8.64 2.20 -14.69
CA ASP A 207 8.54 0.98 -13.90
C ASP A 207 7.10 0.47 -13.80
N VAL A 208 6.94 -0.83 -13.52
CA VAL A 208 5.65 -1.50 -13.39
C VAL A 208 5.26 -1.64 -11.92
N VAL A 209 4.12 -1.05 -11.56
CA VAL A 209 3.51 -1.12 -10.23
C VAL A 209 2.33 -2.08 -10.27
N LEU A 210 2.32 -3.07 -9.38
CA LEU A 210 1.22 -4.03 -9.22
C LEU A 210 0.47 -3.80 -7.90
N ASP A 211 -0.85 -3.73 -7.97
CA ASP A 211 -1.74 -3.85 -6.81
C ASP A 211 -2.71 -5.01 -7.02
N PRO A 212 -2.47 -6.18 -6.37
CA PRO A 212 -3.31 -7.35 -6.54
C PRO A 212 -4.69 -7.26 -5.86
N PHE A 213 -4.96 -6.17 -5.12
CA PHE A 213 -6.24 -5.89 -4.45
C PHE A 213 -6.61 -4.41 -4.63
N VAL A 214 -6.70 -3.98 -5.89
CA VAL A 214 -6.70 -2.55 -6.26
C VAL A 214 -7.93 -1.76 -5.78
N GLY A 215 -9.02 -2.43 -5.48
CA GLY A 215 -10.24 -1.83 -4.95
C GLY A 215 -10.69 -0.61 -5.75
N SER A 216 -10.63 0.57 -5.15
CA SER A 216 -11.04 1.85 -5.78
C SER A 216 -10.04 2.41 -6.81
N GLY A 217 -8.95 1.72 -7.13
CA GLY A 217 -7.98 2.15 -8.15
C GLY A 217 -6.99 3.23 -7.71
N THR A 218 -6.81 3.50 -6.41
CA THR A 218 -5.89 4.55 -5.93
C THR A 218 -4.48 4.34 -6.46
N THR A 219 -3.97 3.12 -6.38
CA THR A 219 -2.62 2.77 -6.82
C THR A 219 -2.43 3.05 -8.31
N CYS A 220 -3.38 2.65 -9.16
CA CYS A 220 -3.30 2.87 -10.60
C CYS A 220 -3.32 4.37 -10.96
N VAL A 221 -4.24 5.14 -10.35
CA VAL A 221 -4.33 6.59 -10.58
C VAL A 221 -3.02 7.30 -10.23
N VAL A 222 -2.44 6.97 -9.09
CA VAL A 222 -1.21 7.60 -8.63
C VAL A 222 -0.01 7.15 -9.47
N ALA A 223 0.06 5.87 -9.85
CA ALA A 223 1.12 5.35 -10.71
C ALA A 223 1.13 6.06 -12.08
N GLU A 224 -0.03 6.16 -12.76
CA GLU A 224 -0.13 6.87 -14.04
C GLU A 224 0.24 8.36 -13.91
N ARG A 225 -0.23 9.03 -12.86
CA ARG A 225 0.11 10.43 -12.58
C ARG A 225 1.63 10.65 -12.44
N LEU A 226 2.31 9.65 -11.93
CA LEU A 226 3.76 9.64 -11.73
C LEU A 226 4.53 9.00 -12.90
N MET A 227 3.89 8.74 -14.04
CA MET A 227 4.49 8.12 -15.23
C MET A 227 5.04 6.70 -14.99
N ARG A 228 4.40 5.93 -14.11
CA ARG A 228 4.65 4.50 -13.95
C ARG A 228 3.56 3.72 -14.67
N ASN A 229 3.92 2.54 -15.19
CA ASN A 229 2.91 1.59 -15.65
C ASN A 229 2.24 0.93 -14.46
N SER A 230 0.94 0.61 -14.57
CA SER A 230 0.24 0.00 -13.44
C SER A 230 -0.63 -1.19 -13.85
N ILE A 231 -0.67 -2.19 -12.99
CA ILE A 231 -1.55 -3.35 -13.09
C ILE A 231 -2.34 -3.43 -11.78
N GLY A 232 -3.66 -3.27 -11.86
CA GLY A 232 -4.57 -3.46 -10.75
C GLY A 232 -5.43 -4.69 -10.97
N ILE A 233 -5.56 -5.56 -9.98
CA ILE A 233 -6.43 -6.74 -10.04
C ILE A 233 -7.50 -6.59 -8.97
N GLU A 234 -8.74 -6.85 -9.33
CA GLU A 234 -9.89 -6.79 -8.42
C GLU A 234 -10.90 -7.86 -8.80
N GLN A 235 -11.42 -8.56 -7.81
CA GLN A 235 -12.37 -9.64 -8.02
C GLN A 235 -13.82 -9.16 -8.13
N LYS A 236 -14.15 -8.04 -7.48
CA LYS A 236 -15.51 -7.52 -7.45
C LYS A 236 -15.76 -6.53 -8.58
N SER A 237 -16.68 -6.88 -9.50
CA SER A 237 -17.07 -6.02 -10.64
C SER A 237 -17.43 -4.60 -10.22
N GLU A 238 -18.10 -4.40 -9.08
CA GLU A 238 -18.45 -3.07 -8.56
C GLU A 238 -17.22 -2.19 -8.28
N TYR A 239 -16.14 -2.79 -7.75
CA TYR A 239 -14.89 -2.08 -7.49
C TYR A 239 -14.06 -1.89 -8.75
N VAL A 240 -14.10 -2.84 -9.68
CA VAL A 240 -13.53 -2.68 -11.04
C VAL A 240 -14.15 -1.47 -11.73
N LEU A 241 -15.47 -1.37 -11.74
CA LEU A 241 -16.19 -0.22 -12.31
C LEU A 241 -15.82 1.10 -11.58
N MET A 242 -15.68 1.04 -10.26
CA MET A 242 -15.25 2.19 -9.45
C MET A 242 -13.84 2.64 -9.84
N ALA A 243 -12.90 1.71 -9.99
CA ALA A 243 -11.53 1.99 -10.38
C ALA A 243 -11.46 2.59 -11.80
N HIS A 244 -12.18 2.03 -12.78
CA HIS A 244 -12.29 2.59 -14.12
C HIS A 244 -12.87 4.01 -14.12
N LYS A 245 -13.97 4.22 -13.37
CA LYS A 245 -14.56 5.56 -13.20
C LYS A 245 -13.54 6.56 -12.64
N ARG A 246 -12.74 6.14 -11.65
CA ARG A 246 -11.70 6.99 -11.05
C ARG A 246 -10.60 7.32 -12.05
N MET A 247 -10.14 6.35 -12.85
CA MET A 247 -9.16 6.59 -13.92
C MET A 247 -9.70 7.61 -14.93
N LYS A 248 -10.97 7.47 -15.37
CA LYS A 248 -11.62 8.43 -16.27
C LYS A 248 -11.71 9.85 -15.66
N GLN A 249 -12.08 9.96 -14.38
CA GLN A 249 -12.14 11.25 -13.67
C GLN A 249 -10.78 11.95 -13.57
N ASN A 250 -9.69 11.20 -13.66
CA ASN A 250 -8.32 11.73 -13.66
C ASN A 250 -7.74 11.92 -15.07
N GLY A 251 -8.53 11.74 -16.13
CA GLY A 251 -8.13 12.02 -17.51
C GLY A 251 -7.23 10.95 -18.15
N PHE A 252 -7.24 9.71 -17.63
CA PHE A 252 -6.38 8.63 -18.15
C PHE A 252 -7.08 7.76 -19.21
N TYR A 253 -8.29 8.06 -19.58
CA TYR A 253 -8.95 7.52 -20.75
C TYR A 253 -9.06 8.60 -21.83
N GLU A 254 -8.81 8.23 -23.08
CA GLU A 254 -9.16 9.08 -24.21
C GLU A 254 -10.69 9.23 -24.28
N GLU A 255 -11.17 10.41 -24.59
CA GLU A 255 -12.58 10.61 -24.94
C GLU A 255 -12.80 9.99 -26.33
N GLU A 256 -13.68 8.97 -26.43
CA GLU A 256 -14.16 8.45 -27.70
C GLU A 256 -15.07 9.47 -28.40
#